data_efc6b2b0b5f6c0cef9b86f2c4777baaf
#
_entry.id   efc6b2b0b5f6c0cef9b86f2c4777baaf
#
_cell.length_a   1.000
_cell.length_b   1.000
_cell.length_c   1.000
_cell.angle_alpha   90.00
_cell.angle_beta   90.00
_cell.angle_gamma   90.00
#
_symmetry.space_group_name_H-M   'P 1'
#
loop_
_entity.id
_entity.type
_entity.pdbx_description
1 polymer ?
#
loop_
_entity_poly.entity_id
_entity_poly.type
_entity_poly.pdbx_seq_one_letter_code
_entity_poly.pdbx_strand_id
1 'polypeptide(L)'
;MTVPSDSSSIRLEANAPGGAAAAPAAAVGAGRGLHHLACWHVLATFCLIAFGASVTSNDAGLAVPDWPATYGHLNPLAPYLRGLVSGLIALEHNHRVFAMGVGLLTIALLIAVVRQPATPTVRRLAWVLLVGVSVQGGFGGLTVLFKLPAAVSILHGMVAQLFFCGSIAITYLLSAEWRERQVACSRALTHEAAAIRAASRGFVVACVVQLFLGALVRHTVAKSRVPTFGDLPVVLHMLFALFVLLALGYLVARVTVSAAVDARLRRTVLFAGAAVMVQLLLGLLAVATRTDPLVTVLHVITGAAILGTAALAALRADRLGERAP
;
A
#
# COMPACT_ATOMS: atom_id res chain seq x y z
N MET A 1 -67.17 -52.70 30.16
CA MET A 1 -66.74 -51.34 30.09
C MET A 1 -65.38 -51.36 29.46
N THR A 2 -65.32 -51.08 28.16
CA THR A 2 -64.14 -51.13 27.34
C THR A 2 -63.65 -49.73 27.12
N VAL A 3 -62.38 -49.45 27.43
CA VAL A 3 -61.68 -48.18 27.16
C VAL A 3 -61.03 -48.31 25.80
N PRO A 4 -61.19 -47.33 24.84
CA PRO A 4 -60.45 -47.34 23.58
C PRO A 4 -59.09 -46.64 23.77
N SER A 5 -58.03 -47.29 23.28
CA SER A 5 -56.67 -46.76 23.11
C SER A 5 -56.60 -45.95 21.81
N ASP A 6 -56.39 -44.66 21.93
CA ASP A 6 -56.09 -43.79 20.80
C ASP A 6 -54.56 -43.53 20.76
N SER A 7 -53.89 -44.08 19.78
CA SER A 7 -52.47 -43.91 19.52
C SER A 7 -52.29 -42.97 18.31
N SER A 8 -52.30 -41.63 18.55
CA SER A 8 -51.92 -40.64 17.56
C SER A 8 -50.38 -40.56 17.49
N SER A 9 -49.82 -41.20 16.47
CA SER A 9 -48.41 -41.07 16.11
C SER A 9 -48.11 -39.69 15.52
N ILE A 10 -47.44 -38.83 16.29
CA ILE A 10 -46.89 -37.59 15.83
C ILE A 10 -45.66 -37.89 14.96
N ARG A 11 -45.76 -37.72 13.64
CA ARG A 11 -44.63 -37.74 12.73
C ARG A 11 -43.87 -36.42 12.93
N LEU A 12 -42.68 -36.47 13.53
CA LEU A 12 -41.70 -35.41 13.46
C LEU A 12 -41.10 -35.40 12.04
N GLU A 13 -41.57 -34.49 11.21
CA GLU A 13 -40.85 -34.13 9.97
C GLU A 13 -39.51 -33.52 10.33
N ALA A 14 -38.43 -34.24 10.12
CA ALA A 14 -37.08 -33.76 10.21
C ALA A 14 -36.87 -32.72 9.08
N ASN A 15 -36.90 -31.43 9.43
CA ASN A 15 -36.55 -30.32 8.56
C ASN A 15 -35.04 -30.44 8.32
N ALA A 16 -34.63 -30.95 7.17
CA ALA A 16 -33.24 -30.98 6.73
C ALA A 16 -32.74 -29.54 6.58
N PRO A 17 -31.56 -29.19 7.14
CA PRO A 17 -31.02 -27.87 6.94
C PRO A 17 -30.72 -27.64 5.46
N GLY A 18 -31.39 -26.64 4.87
CA GLY A 18 -31.21 -26.24 3.48
C GLY A 18 -29.71 -26.06 3.15
N GLY A 19 -29.27 -26.91 2.22
CA GLY A 19 -27.90 -26.86 1.71
C GLY A 19 -27.57 -25.46 1.19
N ALA A 20 -26.59 -24.85 1.77
CA ALA A 20 -26.03 -23.60 1.25
C ALA A 20 -25.59 -23.88 -0.20
N ALA A 21 -26.31 -23.32 -1.16
CA ALA A 21 -25.99 -23.44 -2.58
C ALA A 21 -24.54 -22.98 -2.77
N ALA A 22 -23.66 -23.90 -3.15
CA ALA A 22 -22.28 -23.58 -3.50
C ALA A 22 -22.30 -22.56 -4.63
N ALA A 23 -21.65 -21.41 -4.44
CA ALA A 23 -21.54 -20.40 -5.47
C ALA A 23 -20.97 -21.04 -6.75
N PRO A 24 -21.52 -20.73 -7.93
CA PRO A 24 -21.10 -21.39 -9.17
C PRO A 24 -19.59 -21.20 -9.40
N ALA A 25 -18.92 -22.28 -9.81
CA ALA A 25 -17.46 -22.32 -10.00
C ALA A 25 -16.91 -21.18 -10.90
N ALA A 26 -17.73 -20.69 -11.83
CA ALA A 26 -17.42 -19.56 -12.69
C ALA A 26 -17.27 -18.23 -11.89
N ALA A 27 -18.09 -18.00 -10.85
CA ALA A 27 -17.99 -16.81 -10.00
C ALA A 27 -16.74 -16.84 -9.12
N VAL A 28 -16.29 -18.05 -8.71
CA VAL A 28 -15.04 -18.25 -7.95
C VAL A 28 -13.82 -18.03 -8.86
N GLY A 29 -13.89 -18.39 -10.12
CA GLY A 29 -12.81 -18.19 -11.11
C GLY A 29 -12.63 -16.71 -11.48
N ALA A 30 -13.72 -15.99 -11.75
CA ALA A 30 -13.72 -14.57 -12.04
C ALA A 30 -13.14 -13.73 -10.89
N GLY A 31 -13.47 -14.07 -9.63
CA GLY A 31 -12.91 -13.41 -8.45
C GLY A 31 -11.40 -13.62 -8.27
N ARG A 32 -10.86 -14.77 -8.66
CA ARG A 32 -9.42 -15.02 -8.62
C ARG A 32 -8.65 -14.20 -9.64
N GLY A 33 -9.16 -14.10 -10.87
CA GLY A 33 -8.53 -13.29 -11.92
C GLY A 33 -8.44 -11.81 -11.54
N LEU A 34 -9.51 -11.25 -10.97
CA LEU A 34 -9.54 -9.87 -10.49
C LEU A 34 -8.54 -9.63 -9.35
N HIS A 35 -8.43 -10.57 -8.41
CA HIS A 35 -7.44 -10.50 -7.34
C HIS A 35 -5.99 -10.54 -7.88
N HIS A 36 -5.70 -11.42 -8.85
CA HIS A 36 -4.37 -11.48 -9.47
C HIS A 36 -4.04 -10.17 -10.20
N LEU A 37 -5.01 -9.58 -10.93
CA LEU A 37 -4.82 -8.28 -11.57
C LEU A 37 -4.47 -7.20 -10.52
N ALA A 38 -5.16 -7.19 -9.39
CA ALA A 38 -4.86 -6.28 -8.30
C ALA A 38 -3.47 -6.55 -7.68
N CYS A 39 -3.04 -7.81 -7.55
CA CYS A 39 -1.67 -8.14 -7.12
C CYS A 39 -0.60 -7.59 -8.08
N TRP A 40 -0.81 -7.74 -9.38
CA TRP A 40 0.07 -7.14 -10.40
C TRP A 40 0.10 -5.62 -10.32
N HIS A 41 -1.05 -5.00 -10.03
CA HIS A 41 -1.14 -3.55 -9.84
C HIS A 41 -0.31 -3.09 -8.62
N VAL A 42 -0.37 -3.81 -7.48
CA VAL A 42 0.48 -3.53 -6.31
C VAL A 42 1.95 -3.67 -6.65
N LEU A 43 2.35 -4.77 -7.31
CA LEU A 43 3.74 -5.00 -7.69
C LEU A 43 4.26 -3.91 -8.64
N ALA A 44 3.48 -3.59 -9.69
CA ALA A 44 3.85 -2.55 -10.64
C ALA A 44 3.95 -1.17 -9.95
N THR A 45 3.04 -0.84 -9.05
CA THR A 45 3.11 0.42 -8.28
C THR A 45 4.36 0.47 -7.39
N PHE A 46 4.70 -0.63 -6.73
CA PHE A 46 5.92 -0.71 -5.92
C PHE A 46 7.20 -0.53 -6.76
N CYS A 47 7.27 -1.18 -7.92
CA CYS A 47 8.36 -0.99 -8.89
C CYS A 47 8.43 0.46 -9.39
N LEU A 48 7.27 1.10 -9.64
CA LEU A 48 7.22 2.52 -10.04
C LEU A 48 7.78 3.44 -8.96
N ILE A 49 7.53 3.17 -7.69
CA ILE A 49 8.13 3.91 -6.57
C ILE A 49 9.67 3.74 -6.60
N ALA A 50 10.17 2.54 -6.86
CA ALA A 50 11.61 2.29 -6.99
C ALA A 50 12.25 3.06 -8.16
N PHE A 51 11.59 3.11 -9.32
CA PHE A 51 12.02 3.95 -10.45
C PHE A 51 12.02 5.43 -10.09
N GLY A 52 10.96 5.94 -9.44
CA GLY A 52 10.89 7.33 -8.98
C GLY A 52 11.96 7.67 -7.96
N ALA A 53 12.25 6.76 -7.03
CA ALA A 53 13.35 6.91 -6.08
C ALA A 53 14.71 6.98 -6.80
N SER A 54 14.91 6.16 -7.86
CA SER A 54 16.13 6.17 -8.67
C SER A 54 16.28 7.49 -9.43
N VAL A 55 15.20 8.03 -10.01
CA VAL A 55 15.21 9.36 -10.65
C VAL A 55 15.64 10.43 -9.66
N THR A 56 15.02 10.44 -8.48
CA THR A 56 15.32 11.48 -7.46
C THR A 56 16.73 11.32 -6.90
N SER A 57 17.19 10.09 -6.61
CA SER A 57 18.49 9.84 -5.98
C SER A 57 19.68 10.10 -6.91
N ASN A 58 19.47 10.04 -8.21
CA ASN A 58 20.49 10.34 -9.23
C ASN A 58 20.33 11.76 -9.81
N ASP A 59 19.50 12.62 -9.20
CA ASP A 59 19.20 13.98 -9.68
C ASP A 59 18.76 14.05 -11.15
N ALA A 60 18.10 12.97 -11.64
CA ALA A 60 17.66 12.80 -13.02
C ALA A 60 16.30 13.45 -13.35
N GLY A 61 15.64 14.10 -12.38
CA GLY A 61 14.25 14.57 -12.53
C GLY A 61 14.03 15.74 -13.50
N LEU A 62 15.07 16.26 -14.15
CA LEU A 62 15.02 17.24 -15.23
C LEU A 62 15.90 16.81 -16.43
N ALA A 63 16.26 15.54 -16.53
CA ALA A 63 17.03 15.03 -17.67
C ALA A 63 16.20 15.08 -18.96
N VAL A 64 14.87 15.06 -18.85
CA VAL A 64 13.91 15.27 -19.94
C VAL A 64 13.15 16.58 -19.66
N PRO A 65 13.39 17.65 -20.44
CA PRO A 65 12.94 19.00 -20.10
C PRO A 65 11.45 19.28 -20.34
N ASP A 66 10.78 18.45 -21.12
CA ASP A 66 9.40 18.62 -21.56
C ASP A 66 8.44 17.60 -20.90
N TRP A 67 7.16 17.95 -20.84
CA TRP A 67 6.08 17.10 -20.37
C TRP A 67 4.77 17.51 -21.06
N PRO A 68 3.89 16.57 -21.47
CA PRO A 68 3.95 15.09 -21.32
C PRO A 68 4.90 14.39 -22.32
N ALA A 69 5.45 15.11 -23.30
CA ALA A 69 6.36 14.60 -24.29
C ALA A 69 7.74 14.22 -23.70
N THR A 70 8.56 13.57 -24.50
CA THR A 70 10.00 13.36 -24.28
C THR A 70 10.72 13.85 -25.51
N TYR A 71 11.43 14.97 -25.40
CA TYR A 71 12.08 15.67 -26.53
C TYR A 71 11.12 15.89 -27.72
N GLY A 72 9.92 16.40 -27.44
CA GLY A 72 8.87 16.67 -28.40
C GLY A 72 8.09 15.45 -28.88
N HIS A 73 8.44 14.23 -28.45
CA HIS A 73 7.77 13.00 -28.85
C HIS A 73 6.72 12.55 -27.83
N LEU A 74 5.45 12.52 -28.25
CA LEU A 74 4.36 11.95 -27.45
C LEU A 74 4.35 10.41 -27.47
N ASN A 75 4.86 9.80 -28.55
CA ASN A 75 5.01 8.35 -28.61
C ASN A 75 6.16 7.91 -27.69
N PRO A 76 5.90 7.11 -26.64
CA PRO A 76 6.90 6.70 -25.67
C PRO A 76 8.03 5.81 -26.26
N LEU A 77 7.83 5.21 -27.43
CA LEU A 77 8.84 4.39 -28.10
C LEU A 77 9.78 5.22 -28.97
N ALA A 78 9.36 6.40 -29.42
CA ALA A 78 10.16 7.21 -30.35
C ALA A 78 11.54 7.60 -29.79
N PRO A 79 11.70 7.98 -28.49
CA PRO A 79 13.01 8.27 -27.92
C PRO A 79 13.98 7.08 -27.95
N TYR A 80 13.50 5.84 -27.73
CA TYR A 80 14.34 4.63 -27.83
C TYR A 80 14.81 4.41 -29.28
N LEU A 81 13.87 4.49 -30.23
CA LEU A 81 14.18 4.28 -31.66
C LEU A 81 15.17 5.33 -32.20
N ARG A 82 15.25 6.49 -31.55
CA ARG A 82 16.17 7.57 -31.92
C ARG A 82 17.47 7.57 -31.13
N GLY A 83 17.69 6.58 -30.25
CA GLY A 83 18.91 6.49 -29.44
C GLY A 83 19.06 7.59 -28.38
N LEU A 84 17.95 8.29 -27.99
CA LEU A 84 17.97 9.36 -27.01
C LEU A 84 17.99 8.86 -25.57
N VAL A 85 17.61 7.60 -25.34
CA VAL A 85 17.42 7.02 -24.00
C VAL A 85 18.73 6.43 -23.50
N SER A 86 19.52 7.25 -22.78
CA SER A 86 20.79 6.84 -22.16
C SER A 86 21.05 7.61 -20.87
N GLY A 87 21.88 7.08 -19.98
CA GLY A 87 22.28 7.74 -18.73
C GLY A 87 21.08 8.21 -17.88
N LEU A 88 21.09 9.46 -17.44
CA LEU A 88 20.03 10.06 -16.63
C LEU A 88 18.70 10.18 -17.39
N ILE A 89 18.75 10.38 -18.71
CA ILE A 89 17.54 10.39 -19.55
C ILE A 89 16.84 9.04 -19.47
N ALA A 90 17.59 7.93 -19.46
CA ALA A 90 17.01 6.60 -19.34
C ALA A 90 16.26 6.44 -18.01
N LEU A 91 16.79 6.95 -16.90
CA LEU A 91 16.12 6.88 -15.60
C LEU A 91 14.77 7.62 -15.63
N GLU A 92 14.75 8.86 -16.09
CA GLU A 92 13.52 9.66 -16.12
C GLU A 92 12.53 9.15 -17.16
N HIS A 93 12.97 8.84 -18.37
CA HIS A 93 12.10 8.34 -19.44
C HIS A 93 11.47 6.98 -19.08
N ASN A 94 12.27 6.03 -18.56
CA ASN A 94 11.76 4.73 -18.12
C ASN A 94 10.74 4.88 -16.98
N HIS A 95 10.99 5.81 -16.03
CA HIS A 95 10.01 6.10 -14.98
C HIS A 95 8.67 6.57 -15.57
N ARG A 96 8.69 7.48 -16.56
CA ARG A 96 7.48 7.97 -17.25
C ARG A 96 6.75 6.87 -18.01
N VAL A 97 7.48 6.02 -18.75
CA VAL A 97 6.91 4.87 -19.47
C VAL A 97 6.27 3.88 -18.51
N PHE A 98 6.95 3.60 -17.41
CA PHE A 98 6.43 2.70 -16.39
C PHE A 98 5.20 3.30 -15.68
N ALA A 99 5.18 4.62 -15.45
CA ALA A 99 4.01 5.33 -14.89
C ALA A 99 2.79 5.24 -15.82
N MET A 100 2.98 5.36 -17.15
CA MET A 100 1.90 5.11 -18.12
C MET A 100 1.39 3.67 -18.02
N GLY A 101 2.28 2.68 -17.89
CA GLY A 101 1.91 1.28 -17.69
C GLY A 101 1.04 1.07 -16.45
N VAL A 102 1.41 1.68 -15.30
CA VAL A 102 0.60 1.65 -14.08
C VAL A 102 -0.74 2.36 -14.28
N GLY A 103 -0.78 3.48 -14.99
CA GLY A 103 -2.02 4.17 -15.35
C GLY A 103 -2.97 3.28 -16.15
N LEU A 104 -2.47 2.62 -17.21
CA LEU A 104 -3.24 1.67 -18.01
C LEU A 104 -3.71 0.47 -17.18
N LEU A 105 -2.86 -0.05 -16.29
CA LEU A 105 -3.21 -1.15 -15.40
C LEU A 105 -4.29 -0.72 -14.39
N THR A 106 -4.28 0.54 -13.92
CA THR A 106 -5.33 1.11 -13.07
C THR A 106 -6.67 1.18 -13.82
N ILE A 107 -6.66 1.61 -15.08
CA ILE A 107 -7.85 1.62 -15.94
C ILE A 107 -8.37 0.19 -16.14
N ALA A 108 -7.50 -0.76 -16.44
CA ALA A 108 -7.88 -2.17 -16.60
C ALA A 108 -8.49 -2.75 -15.32
N LEU A 109 -7.92 -2.42 -14.15
CA LEU A 109 -8.45 -2.82 -12.85
C LEU A 109 -9.84 -2.23 -12.61
N LEU A 110 -10.05 -0.94 -12.88
CA LEU A 110 -11.36 -0.30 -12.75
C LEU A 110 -12.40 -0.96 -13.67
N ILE A 111 -12.07 -1.16 -14.94
CA ILE A 111 -12.97 -1.83 -15.91
C ILE A 111 -13.34 -3.23 -15.42
N ALA A 112 -12.36 -4.00 -14.94
CA ALA A 112 -12.58 -5.34 -14.42
C ALA A 112 -13.48 -5.32 -13.16
N VAL A 113 -13.28 -4.36 -12.25
CA VAL A 113 -14.13 -4.18 -11.04
C VAL A 113 -15.56 -3.80 -11.40
N VAL A 114 -15.75 -2.91 -12.39
CA VAL A 114 -17.10 -2.45 -12.78
C VAL A 114 -17.87 -3.55 -13.49
N ARG A 115 -17.19 -4.39 -14.28
CA ARG A 115 -17.81 -5.49 -15.05
C ARG A 115 -18.11 -6.74 -14.22
N GLN A 116 -17.63 -6.83 -13.00
CA GLN A 116 -17.83 -8.00 -12.12
C GLN A 116 -18.66 -7.64 -10.89
N PRO A 117 -19.31 -8.61 -10.24
CA PRO A 117 -19.92 -8.39 -8.93
C PRO A 117 -18.90 -7.95 -7.91
N ALA A 118 -18.91 -6.67 -7.53
CA ALA A 118 -18.02 -6.07 -6.54
C ALA A 118 -18.82 -5.21 -5.56
N THR A 119 -18.35 -5.16 -4.31
CA THR A 119 -18.96 -4.32 -3.27
C THR A 119 -18.84 -2.84 -3.61
N PRO A 120 -19.76 -1.97 -3.11
CA PRO A 120 -19.67 -0.52 -3.31
C PRO A 120 -18.32 0.05 -2.86
N THR A 121 -17.73 -0.49 -1.79
CA THR A 121 -16.40 -0.09 -1.28
C THR A 121 -15.30 -0.36 -2.30
N VAL A 122 -15.26 -1.56 -2.88
CA VAL A 122 -14.26 -1.91 -3.92
C VAL A 122 -14.43 -1.02 -5.16
N ARG A 123 -15.68 -0.77 -5.60
CA ARG A 123 -15.95 0.13 -6.74
C ARG A 123 -15.50 1.56 -6.47
N ARG A 124 -15.82 2.12 -5.29
CA ARG A 124 -15.38 3.47 -4.90
C ARG A 124 -13.86 3.55 -4.86
N LEU A 125 -13.19 2.55 -4.29
CA LEU A 125 -11.74 2.53 -4.19
C LEU A 125 -11.08 2.42 -5.58
N ALA A 126 -11.63 1.66 -6.52
CA ALA A 126 -11.15 1.61 -7.90
C ALA A 126 -11.23 2.97 -8.60
N TRP A 127 -12.30 3.74 -8.38
CA TRP A 127 -12.42 5.12 -8.87
C TRP A 127 -11.42 6.06 -8.18
N VAL A 128 -11.24 5.94 -6.86
CA VAL A 128 -10.23 6.71 -6.11
C VAL A 128 -8.83 6.45 -6.65
N LEU A 129 -8.50 5.20 -6.99
CA LEU A 129 -7.22 4.86 -7.61
C LEU A 129 -7.06 5.51 -8.99
N LEU A 130 -8.10 5.52 -9.84
CA LEU A 130 -8.02 6.20 -11.13
C LEU A 130 -7.79 7.71 -10.98
N VAL A 131 -8.55 8.36 -10.09
CA VAL A 131 -8.33 9.79 -9.77
C VAL A 131 -6.93 10.00 -9.19
N GLY A 132 -6.51 9.13 -8.26
CA GLY A 132 -5.19 9.19 -7.63
C GLY A 132 -4.04 9.11 -8.63
N VAL A 133 -4.07 8.17 -9.59
CA VAL A 133 -3.02 8.06 -10.61
C VAL A 133 -3.01 9.24 -11.57
N SER A 134 -4.19 9.81 -11.88
CA SER A 134 -4.31 11.00 -12.72
C SER A 134 -3.71 12.24 -12.03
N VAL A 135 -4.03 12.45 -10.74
CA VAL A 135 -3.43 13.50 -9.91
C VAL A 135 -1.91 13.30 -9.79
N GLN A 136 -1.47 12.04 -9.60
CA GLN A 136 -0.06 11.70 -9.51
C GLN A 136 0.70 12.02 -10.80
N GLY A 137 0.13 11.72 -11.96
CA GLY A 137 0.68 12.13 -13.26
C GLY A 137 0.76 13.63 -13.41
N GLY A 138 -0.29 14.37 -12.99
CA GLY A 138 -0.28 15.83 -12.96
C GLY A 138 0.83 16.41 -12.08
N PHE A 139 1.00 15.92 -10.84
CA PHE A 139 2.12 16.33 -9.99
C PHE A 139 3.48 16.00 -10.62
N GLY A 140 3.63 14.83 -11.27
CA GLY A 140 4.85 14.50 -12.01
C GLY A 140 5.15 15.50 -13.11
N GLY A 141 4.14 15.94 -13.88
CA GLY A 141 4.29 17.02 -14.86
C GLY A 141 4.67 18.37 -14.24
N LEU A 142 4.00 18.74 -13.15
CA LEU A 142 4.31 19.99 -12.43
C LEU A 142 5.74 20.02 -11.87
N THR A 143 6.29 18.87 -11.43
CA THR A 143 7.70 18.80 -11.00
C THR A 143 8.65 19.17 -12.11
N VAL A 144 8.40 18.78 -13.37
CA VAL A 144 9.22 19.10 -14.53
C VAL A 144 9.01 20.55 -14.95
N LEU A 145 7.75 20.96 -15.17
CA LEU A 145 7.41 22.30 -15.69
C LEU A 145 7.87 23.42 -14.77
N PHE A 146 7.82 23.23 -13.44
CA PHE A 146 8.25 24.19 -12.44
C PHE A 146 9.68 23.94 -11.88
N LYS A 147 10.48 23.08 -12.53
CA LYS A 147 11.88 22.80 -12.18
C LYS A 147 12.06 22.31 -10.74
N LEU A 148 11.29 21.28 -10.37
CA LEU A 148 11.36 20.58 -9.10
C LEU A 148 11.12 21.46 -7.86
N PRO A 149 9.98 22.17 -7.71
CA PRO A 149 9.67 22.88 -6.48
C PRO A 149 9.53 21.88 -5.33
N ALA A 150 10.13 22.20 -4.18
CA ALA A 150 10.15 21.28 -3.04
C ALA A 150 8.74 20.80 -2.62
N ALA A 151 7.78 21.74 -2.51
CA ALA A 151 6.41 21.42 -2.12
C ALA A 151 5.74 20.45 -3.10
N VAL A 152 5.86 20.67 -4.41
CA VAL A 152 5.27 19.78 -5.44
C VAL A 152 5.94 18.41 -5.43
N SER A 153 7.27 18.37 -5.28
CA SER A 153 8.03 17.12 -5.23
C SER A 153 7.68 16.28 -3.97
N ILE A 154 7.50 16.94 -2.82
CA ILE A 154 7.05 16.31 -1.58
C ILE A 154 5.63 15.73 -1.77
N LEU A 155 4.69 16.53 -2.30
CA LEU A 155 3.33 16.08 -2.56
C LEU A 155 3.28 14.92 -3.56
N HIS A 156 4.07 14.98 -4.64
CA HIS A 156 4.20 13.88 -5.59
C HIS A 156 4.65 12.59 -4.89
N GLY A 157 5.69 12.64 -4.07
CA GLY A 157 6.15 11.49 -3.29
C GLY A 157 5.11 10.96 -2.29
N MET A 158 4.42 11.86 -1.56
CA MET A 158 3.39 11.49 -0.59
C MET A 158 2.17 10.82 -1.26
N VAL A 159 1.66 11.41 -2.33
CA VAL A 159 0.51 10.86 -3.06
C VAL A 159 0.84 9.50 -3.69
N ALA A 160 2.07 9.29 -4.19
CA ALA A 160 2.53 7.99 -4.68
C ALA A 160 2.43 6.89 -3.62
N GLN A 161 2.84 7.19 -2.39
CA GLN A 161 2.79 6.24 -1.27
C GLN A 161 1.35 5.96 -0.80
N LEU A 162 0.49 6.98 -0.77
CA LEU A 162 -0.93 6.79 -0.46
C LEU A 162 -1.66 6.01 -1.56
N PHE A 163 -1.33 6.24 -2.83
CA PHE A 163 -1.80 5.45 -3.95
C PHE A 163 -1.39 3.97 -3.83
N PHE A 164 -0.16 3.71 -3.41
CA PHE A 164 0.31 2.35 -3.12
C PHE A 164 -0.47 1.69 -1.98
N CYS A 165 -0.76 2.40 -0.89
CA CYS A 165 -1.63 1.90 0.18
C CYS A 165 -3.04 1.58 -0.33
N GLY A 166 -3.61 2.43 -1.19
CA GLY A 166 -4.89 2.18 -1.85
C GLY A 166 -4.88 0.93 -2.73
N SER A 167 -3.76 0.69 -3.44
CA SER A 167 -3.55 -0.52 -4.25
C SER A 167 -3.51 -1.79 -3.39
N ILE A 168 -2.86 -1.74 -2.23
CA ILE A 168 -2.86 -2.82 -1.25
C ILE A 168 -4.27 -3.04 -0.68
N ALA A 169 -4.99 -1.96 -0.37
CA ALA A 169 -6.34 -2.04 0.19
C ALA A 169 -7.32 -2.73 -0.78
N ILE A 170 -7.34 -2.33 -2.06
CA ILE A 170 -8.24 -2.98 -3.04
C ILE A 170 -7.86 -4.44 -3.25
N THR A 171 -6.57 -4.77 -3.26
CA THR A 171 -6.08 -6.15 -3.39
C THR A 171 -6.52 -7.01 -2.20
N TYR A 172 -6.42 -6.49 -0.99
CA TYR A 172 -6.87 -7.17 0.22
C TYR A 172 -8.39 -7.39 0.21
N LEU A 173 -9.19 -6.36 -0.15
CA LEU A 173 -10.64 -6.47 -0.24
C LEU A 173 -11.11 -7.48 -1.31
N LEU A 174 -10.31 -7.74 -2.33
CA LEU A 174 -10.56 -8.74 -3.37
C LEU A 174 -10.04 -10.14 -3.00
N SER A 175 -9.30 -10.29 -1.92
CA SER A 175 -8.65 -11.54 -1.54
C SER A 175 -9.64 -12.57 -0.96
N ALA A 176 -9.25 -13.84 -0.98
CA ALA A 176 -9.96 -14.90 -0.26
C ALA A 176 -9.94 -14.65 1.25
N GLU A 177 -8.83 -14.12 1.76
CA GLU A 177 -8.68 -13.77 3.18
C GLU A 177 -9.77 -12.80 3.65
N TRP A 178 -10.08 -11.77 2.86
CA TRP A 178 -11.16 -10.82 3.19
C TRP A 178 -12.54 -11.50 3.24
N ARG A 179 -12.78 -12.50 2.41
CA ARG A 179 -14.05 -13.23 2.34
C ARG A 179 -14.21 -14.30 3.43
N GLU A 180 -13.11 -14.75 4.02
CA GLU A 180 -13.14 -15.70 5.13
C GLU A 180 -13.86 -15.08 6.33
N ARG A 181 -14.89 -15.78 6.84
CA ARG A 181 -15.65 -15.33 8.01
C ARG A 181 -14.79 -15.43 9.26
N GLN A 182 -14.82 -14.43 10.09
CA GLN A 182 -14.19 -14.48 11.40
C GLN A 182 -15.11 -15.15 12.41
N VAL A 183 -14.51 -15.93 13.31
CA VAL A 183 -15.22 -16.59 14.40
C VAL A 183 -15.69 -15.52 15.40
N ALA A 184 -16.91 -15.66 15.92
CA ALA A 184 -17.47 -14.76 16.92
C ALA A 184 -16.55 -14.65 18.14
N CYS A 185 -16.22 -13.43 18.53
CA CYS A 185 -15.30 -13.14 19.62
C CYS A 185 -16.05 -12.89 20.96
N SER A 186 -15.49 -13.30 22.09
CA SER A 186 -16.03 -13.00 23.42
C SER A 186 -15.90 -11.50 23.74
N ARG A 187 -16.69 -10.98 24.69
CA ARG A 187 -16.70 -9.56 25.08
C ARG A 187 -15.32 -9.05 25.55
N ALA A 188 -14.54 -9.89 26.21
CA ALA A 188 -13.17 -9.57 26.66
C ALA A 188 -12.21 -9.38 25.47
N LEU A 189 -12.34 -10.23 24.43
CA LEU A 189 -11.54 -10.13 23.22
C LEU A 189 -11.90 -8.90 22.37
N THR A 190 -13.10 -8.32 22.49
CA THR A 190 -13.47 -7.09 21.73
C THR A 190 -12.72 -5.86 22.20
N HIS A 191 -12.44 -5.71 23.51
CA HIS A 191 -11.67 -4.57 24.03
C HIS A 191 -10.20 -4.64 23.57
N GLU A 192 -9.60 -5.84 23.62
CA GLU A 192 -8.25 -6.08 23.13
C GLU A 192 -8.14 -5.84 21.61
N ALA A 193 -9.12 -6.30 20.85
CA ALA A 193 -9.21 -6.05 19.42
C ALA A 193 -9.29 -4.54 19.09
N ALA A 194 -10.04 -3.76 19.89
CA ALA A 194 -10.11 -2.31 19.73
C ALA A 194 -8.75 -1.64 19.94
N ALA A 195 -8.00 -2.05 20.97
CA ALA A 195 -6.66 -1.53 21.24
C ALA A 195 -5.67 -1.87 20.10
N ILE A 196 -5.73 -3.09 19.56
CA ILE A 196 -4.87 -3.51 18.44
C ILE A 196 -5.23 -2.73 17.17
N ARG A 197 -6.53 -2.52 16.87
CA ARG A 197 -6.97 -1.67 15.76
C ARG A 197 -6.45 -0.24 15.88
N ALA A 198 -6.59 0.36 17.05
CA ALA A 198 -6.10 1.71 17.31
C ALA A 198 -4.58 1.80 17.16
N ALA A 199 -3.82 0.84 17.70
CA ALA A 199 -2.37 0.76 17.57
C ALA A 199 -1.93 0.58 16.10
N SER A 200 -2.59 -0.29 15.34
CA SER A 200 -2.29 -0.51 13.91
C SER A 200 -2.55 0.73 13.08
N ARG A 201 -3.67 1.43 13.29
CA ARG A 201 -3.98 2.69 12.61
C ARG A 201 -3.01 3.80 13.03
N GLY A 202 -2.67 3.89 14.31
CA GLY A 202 -1.66 4.82 14.84
C GLY A 202 -0.28 4.59 14.20
N PHE A 203 0.11 3.33 13.99
CA PHE A 203 1.35 2.99 13.31
C PHE A 203 1.35 3.43 11.85
N VAL A 204 0.22 3.29 11.11
CA VAL A 204 0.09 3.83 9.73
C VAL A 204 0.29 5.35 9.74
N VAL A 205 -0.38 6.07 10.64
CA VAL A 205 -0.25 7.53 10.75
C VAL A 205 1.20 7.93 11.04
N ALA A 206 1.85 7.23 11.98
CA ALA A 206 3.26 7.46 12.29
C ALA A 206 4.16 7.24 11.07
N CYS A 207 3.94 6.17 10.29
CA CYS A 207 4.68 5.94 9.05
C CYS A 207 4.47 7.06 8.00
N VAL A 208 3.24 7.59 7.87
CA VAL A 208 2.94 8.70 6.94
C VAL A 208 3.66 9.98 7.38
N VAL A 209 3.66 10.31 8.68
CA VAL A 209 4.39 11.47 9.20
C VAL A 209 5.90 11.29 9.01
N GLN A 210 6.44 10.11 9.29
CA GLN A 210 7.85 9.78 9.07
C GLN A 210 8.26 9.94 7.60
N LEU A 211 7.40 9.49 6.69
CA LEU A 211 7.59 9.66 5.24
C LEU A 211 7.65 11.14 4.86
N PHE A 212 6.71 11.95 5.37
CA PHE A 212 6.70 13.40 5.13
C PHE A 212 8.00 14.06 5.61
N LEU A 213 8.46 13.75 6.83
CA LEU A 213 9.71 14.28 7.37
C LEU A 213 10.92 13.85 6.52
N GLY A 214 10.95 12.60 6.03
CA GLY A 214 11.99 12.13 5.11
C GLY A 214 11.96 12.87 3.75
N ALA A 215 10.77 13.09 3.20
CA ALA A 215 10.59 13.86 1.97
C ALA A 215 11.04 15.32 2.17
N LEU A 216 10.78 15.90 3.34
CA LEU A 216 11.25 17.23 3.70
C LEU A 216 12.79 17.28 3.68
N VAL A 217 13.48 16.34 4.33
CA VAL A 217 14.95 16.22 4.28
C VAL A 217 15.43 16.16 2.83
N ARG A 218 14.85 15.29 2.00
CA ARG A 218 15.29 15.05 0.61
C ARG A 218 15.13 16.32 -0.25
N HIS A 219 13.99 16.99 -0.16
CA HIS A 219 13.65 18.07 -1.09
C HIS A 219 14.02 19.47 -0.59
N THR A 220 14.45 19.63 0.67
CA THR A 220 14.92 20.94 1.19
C THR A 220 16.40 20.95 1.51
N VAL A 221 16.92 19.91 2.19
CA VAL A 221 18.33 19.85 2.62
C VAL A 221 19.18 19.13 1.58
N ALA A 222 18.87 17.86 1.30
CA ALA A 222 19.70 17.02 0.44
C ALA A 222 19.78 17.50 -1.02
N LYS A 223 18.81 18.32 -1.46
CA LYS A 223 18.85 18.96 -2.78
C LYS A 223 19.93 20.03 -2.91
N SER A 224 20.27 20.72 -1.84
CA SER A 224 21.20 21.85 -1.85
C SER A 224 22.59 21.52 -1.30
N ARG A 225 22.69 20.55 -0.40
CA ARG A 225 23.94 20.12 0.24
C ARG A 225 23.80 18.75 0.91
N VAL A 226 24.90 18.15 1.30
CA VAL A 226 24.90 16.91 2.10
C VAL A 226 24.22 17.17 3.44
N PRO A 227 23.18 16.37 3.81
CA PRO A 227 22.52 16.48 5.10
C PRO A 227 23.47 16.16 6.27
N THR A 228 23.32 16.88 7.35
CA THR A 228 24.11 16.68 8.57
C THR A 228 23.19 16.49 9.78
N PHE A 229 23.72 15.96 10.88
CA PHE A 229 22.98 15.82 12.14
C PHE A 229 22.64 17.17 12.82
N GLY A 230 23.15 18.30 12.30
CA GLY A 230 22.78 19.64 12.75
C GLY A 230 21.57 20.25 12.02
N ASP A 231 21.09 19.60 10.97
CA ASP A 231 19.95 20.09 10.21
C ASP A 231 18.62 19.77 10.88
N LEU A 232 17.80 20.78 11.17
CA LEU A 232 16.54 20.60 11.85
C LEU A 232 15.62 19.55 11.17
N PRO A 233 15.43 19.51 9.84
CA PRO A 233 14.64 18.46 9.21
C PRO A 233 15.22 17.04 9.44
N VAL A 234 16.54 16.88 9.46
CA VAL A 234 17.22 15.61 9.73
C VAL A 234 16.96 15.19 11.18
N VAL A 235 17.17 16.10 12.14
CA VAL A 235 16.92 15.85 13.56
C VAL A 235 15.48 15.43 13.81
N LEU A 236 14.51 16.17 13.23
CA LEU A 236 13.09 15.84 13.36
C LEU A 236 12.77 14.46 12.78
N HIS A 237 13.31 14.14 11.59
CA HIS A 237 13.13 12.84 10.96
C HIS A 237 13.70 11.70 11.83
N MET A 238 14.88 11.89 12.44
CA MET A 238 15.51 10.90 13.31
C MET A 238 14.76 10.72 14.63
N LEU A 239 14.36 11.81 15.29
CA LEU A 239 13.59 11.74 16.53
C LEU A 239 12.21 11.08 16.31
N PHE A 240 11.59 11.38 15.18
CA PHE A 240 10.31 10.75 14.86
C PHE A 240 10.48 9.28 14.46
N ALA A 241 11.62 8.86 13.91
CA ALA A 241 11.92 7.45 13.68
C ALA A 241 11.96 6.65 14.98
N LEU A 242 12.46 7.24 16.08
CA LEU A 242 12.36 6.62 17.40
C LEU A 242 10.90 6.46 17.86
N PHE A 243 10.06 7.45 17.61
CA PHE A 243 8.61 7.34 17.90
C PHE A 243 7.96 6.21 17.08
N VAL A 244 8.29 6.09 15.78
CA VAL A 244 7.82 4.98 14.92
C VAL A 244 8.26 3.64 15.49
N LEU A 245 9.51 3.51 15.95
CA LEU A 245 10.04 2.29 16.57
C LEU A 245 9.27 1.94 17.85
N LEU A 246 8.99 2.92 18.72
CA LEU A 246 8.20 2.71 19.95
C LEU A 246 6.75 2.30 19.64
N ALA A 247 6.10 2.97 18.67
CA ALA A 247 4.75 2.63 18.24
C ALA A 247 4.67 1.20 17.68
N LEU A 248 5.66 0.80 16.89
CA LEU A 248 5.78 -0.57 16.39
C LEU A 248 6.05 -1.56 17.52
N GLY A 249 6.96 -1.25 18.44
CA GLY A 249 7.26 -2.08 19.61
C GLY A 249 6.01 -2.35 20.45
N TYR A 250 5.20 -1.31 20.69
CA TYR A 250 3.91 -1.46 21.33
C TYR A 250 2.96 -2.38 20.55
N LEU A 251 2.84 -2.18 19.22
CA LEU A 251 2.01 -3.03 18.38
C LEU A 251 2.49 -4.48 18.37
N VAL A 252 3.80 -4.73 18.27
CA VAL A 252 4.41 -6.07 18.35
C VAL A 252 4.06 -6.73 19.68
N ALA A 253 4.25 -6.04 20.80
CA ALA A 253 3.91 -6.56 22.12
C ALA A 253 2.42 -6.96 22.21
N ARG A 254 1.51 -6.13 21.67
CA ARG A 254 0.08 -6.42 21.66
C ARG A 254 -0.29 -7.64 20.82
N VAL A 255 0.24 -7.75 19.60
CA VAL A 255 -0.13 -8.86 18.69
C VAL A 255 0.54 -10.18 19.05
N THR A 256 1.63 -10.19 19.80
CA THR A 256 2.32 -11.43 20.21
C THR A 256 1.66 -12.10 21.39
N VAL A 257 1.07 -11.33 22.32
CA VAL A 257 0.43 -11.85 23.55
C VAL A 257 -1.06 -12.14 23.33
N SER A 258 -1.70 -11.48 22.35
CA SER A 258 -3.14 -11.58 22.16
C SER A 258 -3.57 -12.91 21.54
N ALA A 259 -4.50 -13.59 22.21
CA ALA A 259 -5.16 -14.79 21.67
C ALA A 259 -6.18 -14.45 20.56
N ALA A 260 -6.61 -13.18 20.43
CA ALA A 260 -7.51 -12.73 19.37
C ALA A 260 -6.82 -12.56 18.02
N VAL A 261 -5.49 -12.56 17.96
CA VAL A 261 -4.69 -12.30 16.77
C VAL A 261 -4.33 -13.60 16.06
N ASP A 262 -4.72 -13.69 14.79
CA ASP A 262 -4.34 -14.80 13.93
C ASP A 262 -2.86 -14.74 13.49
N ALA A 263 -2.37 -15.83 12.91
CA ALA A 263 -1.00 -15.94 12.44
C ALA A 263 -0.68 -14.95 11.29
N ARG A 264 -1.68 -14.57 10.47
CA ARG A 264 -1.49 -13.67 9.32
C ARG A 264 -1.18 -12.26 9.80
N LEU A 265 -1.98 -11.72 10.72
CA LEU A 265 -1.73 -10.38 11.30
C LEU A 265 -0.40 -10.36 12.06
N ARG A 266 -0.14 -11.39 12.90
CA ARG A 266 1.11 -11.48 13.65
C ARG A 266 2.34 -11.47 12.74
N ARG A 267 2.36 -12.30 11.68
CA ARG A 267 3.46 -12.32 10.70
C ARG A 267 3.63 -10.97 9.99
N THR A 268 2.52 -10.28 9.66
CA THR A 268 2.58 -8.95 9.02
C THR A 268 3.27 -7.94 9.91
N VAL A 269 2.91 -7.89 11.20
CA VAL A 269 3.50 -6.96 12.15
C VAL A 269 4.97 -7.30 12.44
N LEU A 270 5.31 -8.58 12.55
CA LEU A 270 6.72 -9.01 12.74
C LEU A 270 7.57 -8.71 11.50
N PHE A 271 7.02 -8.86 10.28
CA PHE A 271 7.71 -8.45 9.06
C PHE A 271 7.94 -6.93 9.03
N ALA A 272 6.95 -6.12 9.43
CA ALA A 272 7.14 -4.68 9.58
C ALA A 272 8.26 -4.36 10.58
N GLY A 273 8.36 -5.13 11.68
CA GLY A 273 9.44 -5.02 12.66
C GLY A 273 10.82 -5.24 12.06
N ALA A 274 11.00 -6.33 11.33
CA ALA A 274 12.26 -6.62 10.63
C ALA A 274 12.59 -5.54 9.59
N ALA A 275 11.61 -5.07 8.82
CA ALA A 275 11.79 -4.03 7.82
C ALA A 275 12.19 -2.68 8.46
N VAL A 276 11.62 -2.31 9.61
CA VAL A 276 12.01 -1.08 10.35
C VAL A 276 13.45 -1.16 10.82
N MET A 277 13.94 -2.32 11.27
CA MET A 277 15.36 -2.47 11.64
C MET A 277 16.29 -2.24 10.43
N VAL A 278 15.93 -2.80 9.26
CA VAL A 278 16.67 -2.55 8.01
C VAL A 278 16.58 -1.07 7.63
N GLN A 279 15.42 -0.44 7.78
CA GLN A 279 15.19 0.98 7.47
C GLN A 279 16.08 1.91 8.31
N LEU A 280 16.21 1.64 9.60
CA LEU A 280 17.10 2.41 10.49
C LEU A 280 18.55 2.31 10.05
N LEU A 281 19.01 1.10 9.72
CA LEU A 281 20.36 0.89 9.20
C LEU A 281 20.58 1.64 7.89
N LEU A 282 19.65 1.53 6.93
CA LEU A 282 19.72 2.25 5.66
C LEU A 282 19.69 3.77 5.84
N GLY A 283 18.94 4.28 6.83
CA GLY A 283 18.93 5.71 7.16
C GLY A 283 20.28 6.20 7.66
N LEU A 284 20.93 5.45 8.56
CA LEU A 284 22.29 5.75 9.03
C LEU A 284 23.31 5.67 7.89
N LEU A 285 23.23 4.66 7.05
CA LEU A 285 24.08 4.51 5.88
C LEU A 285 23.89 5.65 4.87
N ALA A 286 22.67 6.13 4.66
CA ALA A 286 22.39 7.24 3.74
C ALA A 286 23.11 8.52 4.19
N VAL A 287 23.18 8.81 5.49
CA VAL A 287 23.97 9.94 6.00
C VAL A 287 25.47 9.64 5.91
N ALA A 288 25.92 8.44 6.30
CA ALA A 288 27.33 8.06 6.29
C ALA A 288 27.94 8.05 4.89
N THR A 289 27.18 7.63 3.88
CA THR A 289 27.59 7.58 2.46
C THR A 289 27.32 8.89 1.71
N ARG A 290 26.94 9.95 2.44
CA ARG A 290 26.61 11.27 1.86
C ARG A 290 25.51 11.18 0.77
N THR A 291 24.45 10.42 1.06
CA THR A 291 23.31 10.17 0.19
C THR A 291 23.65 9.39 -1.10
N ASP A 292 24.49 8.36 -0.99
CA ASP A 292 24.72 7.43 -2.10
C ASP A 292 23.39 7.02 -2.76
N PRO A 293 23.28 7.08 -4.10
CA PRO A 293 22.01 6.83 -4.80
C PRO A 293 21.42 5.45 -4.51
N LEU A 294 22.22 4.38 -4.47
CA LEU A 294 21.73 3.03 -4.20
C LEU A 294 21.19 2.91 -2.78
N VAL A 295 21.92 3.40 -1.78
CA VAL A 295 21.49 3.38 -0.38
C VAL A 295 20.19 4.17 -0.20
N THR A 296 20.11 5.34 -0.85
CA THR A 296 18.92 6.20 -0.78
C THR A 296 17.71 5.54 -1.44
N VAL A 297 17.87 4.90 -2.60
CA VAL A 297 16.81 4.11 -3.25
C VAL A 297 16.34 2.98 -2.35
N LEU A 298 17.26 2.21 -1.78
CA LEU A 298 16.93 1.12 -0.86
C LEU A 298 16.19 1.63 0.38
N HIS A 299 16.58 2.78 0.92
CA HIS A 299 15.88 3.43 2.02
C HIS A 299 14.43 3.81 1.65
N VAL A 300 14.21 4.40 0.48
CA VAL A 300 12.87 4.78 0.00
C VAL A 300 11.97 3.56 -0.21
N ILE A 301 12.45 2.52 -0.89
CA ILE A 301 11.63 1.32 -1.18
C ILE A 301 11.34 0.51 0.09
N THR A 302 12.28 0.45 1.04
CA THR A 302 12.04 -0.19 2.34
C THR A 302 10.99 0.60 3.13
N GLY A 303 11.05 1.94 3.11
CA GLY A 303 10.02 2.80 3.70
C GLY A 303 8.63 2.57 3.08
N ALA A 304 8.56 2.43 1.76
CA ALA A 304 7.33 2.06 1.06
C ALA A 304 6.79 0.69 1.49
N ALA A 305 7.66 -0.31 1.61
CA ALA A 305 7.30 -1.65 2.09
C ALA A 305 6.78 -1.61 3.53
N ILE A 306 7.38 -0.82 4.43
CA ILE A 306 6.92 -0.63 5.80
C ILE A 306 5.53 0.00 5.82
N LEU A 307 5.30 1.10 5.10
CA LEU A 307 4.00 1.76 5.03
C LEU A 307 2.92 0.84 4.44
N GLY A 308 3.23 0.13 3.35
CA GLY A 308 2.33 -0.84 2.75
C GLY A 308 1.98 -2.00 3.70
N THR A 309 2.97 -2.49 4.45
CA THR A 309 2.78 -3.54 5.46
C THR A 309 1.97 -3.03 6.66
N ALA A 310 2.21 -1.78 7.10
CA ALA A 310 1.41 -1.13 8.14
C ALA A 310 -0.05 -0.97 7.71
N ALA A 311 -0.30 -0.55 6.46
CA ALA A 311 -1.65 -0.46 5.90
C ALA A 311 -2.35 -1.82 5.87
N LEU A 312 -1.65 -2.88 5.44
CA LEU A 312 -2.19 -4.25 5.45
C LEU A 312 -2.46 -4.74 6.89
N ALA A 313 -1.57 -4.43 7.84
CA ALA A 313 -1.78 -4.77 9.26
C ALA A 313 -3.01 -4.08 9.82
N ALA A 314 -3.25 -2.79 9.50
CA ALA A 314 -4.43 -2.07 9.91
C ALA A 314 -5.72 -2.68 9.32
N LEU A 315 -5.72 -3.01 8.03
CA LEU A 315 -6.85 -3.67 7.36
C LEU A 315 -7.16 -5.05 7.96
N ARG A 316 -6.13 -5.83 8.33
CA ARG A 316 -6.29 -7.10 9.04
C ARG A 316 -6.81 -6.91 10.46
N ALA A 317 -6.28 -5.91 11.17
CA ALA A 317 -6.72 -5.57 12.53
C ALA A 317 -8.18 -5.10 12.56
N ASP A 318 -8.66 -4.39 11.54
CA ASP A 318 -10.06 -3.94 11.45
C ASP A 318 -11.05 -5.11 11.41
N ARG A 319 -10.61 -6.29 11.00
CA ARG A 319 -11.43 -7.52 11.01
C ARG A 319 -11.51 -8.21 12.37
N LEU A 320 -10.66 -7.82 13.34
CA LEU A 320 -10.69 -8.41 14.68
C LEU A 320 -11.99 -8.05 15.39
N GLY A 321 -12.74 -9.06 15.86
CA GLY A 321 -13.96 -8.87 16.65
C GLY A 321 -15.20 -8.47 15.84
N GLU A 322 -15.16 -8.44 14.52
CA GLU A 322 -16.37 -8.32 13.70
C GLU A 322 -17.18 -9.61 13.79
N ARG A 323 -18.48 -9.49 14.12
CA ARG A 323 -19.41 -10.63 14.05
C ARG A 323 -19.63 -10.96 12.55
N ALA A 324 -19.69 -12.25 12.25
CA ALA A 324 -20.26 -12.66 10.97
C ALA A 324 -21.69 -12.10 10.85
N PRO A 325 -22.05 -11.47 9.71
CA PRO A 325 -23.42 -11.03 9.49
C PRO A 325 -24.41 -12.17 9.50
#